data_0e5ed5c855b91dca6e9ef39c2d49c29d
#
_entry.id   0e5ed5c855b91dca6e9ef39c2d49c29d
#
_cell.length_a   1.000
_cell.length_b   1.000
_cell.length_c   1.000
_cell.angle_alpha   90.00
_cell.angle_beta   90.00
_cell.angle_gamma   90.00
#
_symmetry.space_group_name_H-M   'P 1'
#
loop_
_entity.id
_entity.type
_entity.pdbx_description
1 polymer ?
#
loop_
_entity_poly.entity_id
_entity_poly.type
_entity_poly.pdbx_seq_one_letter_code
_entity_poly.pdbx_strand_id
1 'polypeptide(L)'
;MGLEKGRMKKEKTVQLKWVALASLLNNTGAAFIWPLTTMYVNKYLGQTLTTAGVVMLLISIAMMAGNYIGGWLFDHWSSYRTALLGVTCSTIPIILLILIHGWPWYAVLMVINSFGDGINMTIVNSYGTAVANHPARFVFNYIYMAFNVGVVLGTLLVGVLLPISVVLVFSVASAFYLGLTLMVLFTFNIEVKSIGQQRSKLGRQSKGRSKFIALVFLILVNVMTIHISYSLWESVMAVHMTNMGIPFYAYSLLWTLNGIIIIIGQPLVNKLSPYMRLSTQIVLGILIFASSFFFLIFAHNLVEFVVDFVILTIGETLSFAGLPAWITQLTGTANAGHYQGLYNIVISVGRAIGPLYGGYIIEHGNYQELFFSVFMLMIVTLMFVGIKLFHIHQQQAR
;
A
#
# COMPACT_ATOMS: atom_id res chain seq x y z
N MET A 1 42.46 -32.55 32.70
CA MET A 1 41.53 -31.47 33.07
C MET A 1 41.60 -30.41 31.95
N GLY A 2 40.90 -30.68 30.85
CA GLY A 2 40.90 -29.91 29.62
C GLY A 2 39.65 -29.05 29.56
N LEU A 3 39.83 -27.75 29.69
CA LEU A 3 38.75 -26.77 29.51
C LEU A 3 38.45 -26.61 28.01
N GLU A 4 37.43 -27.27 27.52
CA GLU A 4 36.80 -26.93 26.25
C GLU A 4 36.19 -25.53 26.33
N LYS A 5 36.93 -24.55 25.84
CA LYS A 5 36.38 -23.23 25.49
C LYS A 5 35.47 -23.39 24.27
N GLY A 6 34.20 -23.77 24.50
CA GLY A 6 33.15 -23.67 23.52
C GLY A 6 33.05 -22.23 23.06
N ARG A 7 33.54 -21.91 21.87
CA ARG A 7 33.21 -20.67 21.14
C ARG A 7 31.69 -20.61 20.95
N MET A 8 30.99 -19.96 21.85
CA MET A 8 29.59 -19.57 21.58
C MET A 8 29.60 -18.74 20.30
N LYS A 9 29.14 -19.33 19.20
CA LYS A 9 28.79 -18.59 17.98
C LYS A 9 27.76 -17.54 18.41
N LYS A 10 28.16 -16.26 18.42
CA LYS A 10 27.24 -15.13 18.61
C LYS A 10 26.09 -15.33 17.60
N GLU A 11 24.93 -15.73 18.08
CA GLU A 11 23.74 -15.81 17.22
C GLU A 11 23.54 -14.44 16.57
N LYS A 12 23.55 -14.41 15.25
CA LYS A 12 23.31 -13.18 14.49
C LYS A 12 21.86 -12.77 14.76
N THR A 13 21.66 -11.68 15.47
CA THR A 13 20.33 -11.13 15.75
C THR A 13 19.87 -10.20 14.63
N VAL A 14 18.58 -10.24 14.31
CA VAL A 14 17.96 -9.33 13.34
C VAL A 14 18.02 -7.91 13.89
N GLN A 15 18.64 -6.99 13.16
CA GLN A 15 18.81 -5.60 13.58
C GLN A 15 17.76 -4.71 12.87
N LEU A 16 17.05 -3.91 13.65
CA LEU A 16 15.99 -3.02 13.16
C LEU A 16 16.44 -2.11 12.00
N LYS A 17 17.66 -1.58 12.07
CA LYS A 17 18.21 -0.68 11.02
C LYS A 17 18.25 -1.33 9.64
N TRP A 18 18.55 -2.63 9.54
CA TRP A 18 18.60 -3.34 8.27
C TRP A 18 17.20 -3.64 7.73
N VAL A 19 16.25 -3.98 8.61
CA VAL A 19 14.86 -4.20 8.24
C VAL A 19 14.21 -2.90 7.74
N ALA A 20 14.48 -1.79 8.42
CA ALA A 20 13.99 -0.47 8.00
C ALA A 20 14.64 -0.01 6.69
N LEU A 21 15.96 -0.22 6.51
CA LEU A 21 16.64 0.08 5.26
C LEU A 21 16.11 -0.78 4.10
N ALA A 22 15.77 -2.06 4.35
CA ALA A 22 15.11 -2.90 3.36
C ALA A 22 13.75 -2.34 2.95
N SER A 23 12.95 -1.91 3.93
CA SER A 23 11.67 -1.25 3.67
C SER A 23 11.86 0.01 2.82
N LEU A 24 12.80 0.86 3.17
CA LEU A 24 13.11 2.09 2.43
C LEU A 24 13.51 1.80 0.99
N LEU A 25 14.51 0.94 0.77
CA LEU A 25 15.02 0.63 -0.56
C LEU A 25 13.96 -0.02 -1.45
N ASN A 26 13.22 -1.01 -0.92
CA ASN A 26 12.14 -1.66 -1.65
C ASN A 26 11.05 -0.67 -2.06
N ASN A 27 10.61 0.17 -1.13
CA ASN A 27 9.51 1.10 -1.41
C ASN A 27 9.94 2.32 -2.24
N THR A 28 11.20 2.73 -2.18
CA THR A 28 11.74 3.71 -3.12
C THR A 28 11.70 3.12 -4.55
N GLY A 29 12.17 1.88 -4.76
CA GLY A 29 12.08 1.21 -6.05
C GLY A 29 10.65 1.02 -6.54
N ALA A 30 9.75 0.51 -5.68
CA ALA A 30 8.36 0.28 -6.02
C ALA A 30 7.57 1.57 -6.32
N ALA A 31 7.89 2.68 -5.65
CA ALA A 31 7.20 3.95 -5.86
C ALA A 31 7.47 4.60 -7.24
N PHE A 32 8.48 4.13 -7.98
CA PHE A 32 8.63 4.48 -9.40
C PHE A 32 7.53 3.87 -10.27
N ILE A 33 6.96 2.74 -9.86
CA ILE A 33 6.11 1.89 -10.68
C ILE A 33 4.71 2.46 -10.83
N TRP A 34 4.06 2.83 -9.73
CA TRP A 34 2.63 3.12 -9.72
C TRP A 34 2.23 4.30 -10.63
N PRO A 35 2.80 5.52 -10.46
CA PRO A 35 2.45 6.61 -11.35
C PRO A 35 3.04 6.42 -12.75
N LEU A 36 4.19 5.72 -12.85
CA LEU A 36 4.85 5.47 -14.12
C LEU A 36 4.04 4.52 -14.99
N THR A 37 3.51 3.42 -14.47
CA THR A 37 2.93 2.34 -15.28
C THR A 37 1.81 2.85 -16.17
N THR A 38 0.80 3.51 -15.62
CA THR A 38 -0.32 4.01 -16.41
C THR A 38 0.13 5.07 -17.41
N MET A 39 0.97 6.01 -16.96
CA MET A 39 1.52 7.07 -17.80
C MET A 39 2.37 6.48 -18.94
N TYR A 40 3.24 5.53 -18.64
CA TYR A 40 4.15 4.93 -19.60
C TYR A 40 3.40 4.08 -20.61
N VAL A 41 2.49 3.20 -20.16
CA VAL A 41 1.69 2.34 -21.04
C VAL A 41 0.82 3.19 -21.99
N ASN A 42 0.22 4.26 -21.48
CA ASN A 42 -0.67 5.09 -22.29
C ASN A 42 0.11 6.06 -23.19
N LYS A 43 1.00 6.91 -22.64
CA LYS A 43 1.64 7.99 -23.39
C LYS A 43 2.85 7.57 -24.22
N TYR A 44 3.62 6.59 -23.72
CA TYR A 44 4.87 6.20 -24.38
C TYR A 44 4.73 4.91 -25.20
N LEU A 45 3.89 3.96 -24.75
CA LEU A 45 3.66 2.70 -25.48
C LEU A 45 2.38 2.74 -26.34
N GLY A 46 1.62 3.85 -26.34
CA GLY A 46 0.46 4.07 -27.20
C GLY A 46 -0.72 3.14 -26.94
N GLN A 47 -0.79 2.54 -25.74
CA GLN A 47 -1.89 1.66 -25.38
C GLN A 47 -3.05 2.43 -24.74
N THR A 48 -4.24 1.82 -24.70
CA THR A 48 -5.41 2.43 -24.08
C THR A 48 -5.30 2.47 -22.55
N LEU A 49 -6.08 3.31 -21.90
CA LEU A 49 -6.16 3.37 -20.42
C LEU A 49 -6.74 2.07 -19.85
N THR A 50 -7.67 1.41 -20.55
CA THR A 50 -8.15 0.08 -20.15
C THR A 50 -7.03 -0.95 -20.18
N THR A 51 -6.18 -0.95 -21.22
CA THR A 51 -4.99 -1.82 -21.28
C THR A 51 -4.04 -1.53 -20.12
N ALA A 52 -3.78 -0.26 -19.80
CA ALA A 52 -2.99 0.13 -18.63
C ALA A 52 -3.64 -0.37 -17.33
N GLY A 53 -4.97 -0.28 -17.22
CA GLY A 53 -5.74 -0.81 -16.10
C GLY A 53 -5.61 -2.33 -15.95
N VAL A 54 -5.64 -3.08 -17.06
CA VAL A 54 -5.40 -4.54 -17.06
C VAL A 54 -3.99 -4.86 -16.58
N VAL A 55 -2.98 -4.11 -17.03
CA VAL A 55 -1.59 -4.28 -16.56
C VAL A 55 -1.51 -4.03 -15.05
N MET A 56 -2.13 -2.97 -14.54
CA MET A 56 -2.17 -2.66 -13.10
C MET A 56 -2.91 -3.75 -12.29
N LEU A 57 -3.97 -4.33 -12.85
CA LEU A 57 -4.67 -5.46 -12.25
C LEU A 57 -3.75 -6.68 -12.14
N LEU A 58 -3.04 -7.04 -13.20
CA LEU A 58 -2.09 -8.16 -13.21
C LEU A 58 -0.93 -7.93 -12.24
N ILE A 59 -0.39 -6.71 -12.18
CA ILE A 59 0.61 -6.27 -11.19
C ILE A 59 0.09 -6.51 -9.76
N SER A 60 -1.13 -6.09 -9.46
CA SER A 60 -1.74 -6.25 -8.14
C SER A 60 -1.96 -7.72 -7.78
N ILE A 61 -2.44 -8.54 -8.72
CA ILE A 61 -2.60 -9.99 -8.53
C ILE A 61 -1.25 -10.66 -8.28
N ALA A 62 -0.22 -10.31 -9.06
CA ALA A 62 1.13 -10.84 -8.88
C ALA A 62 1.71 -10.47 -7.51
N MET A 63 1.53 -9.22 -7.07
CA MET A 63 1.96 -8.77 -5.74
C MET A 63 1.25 -9.53 -4.62
N MET A 64 -0.07 -9.74 -4.72
CA MET A 64 -0.82 -10.55 -3.75
C MET A 64 -0.35 -12.01 -3.72
N ALA A 65 -0.11 -12.61 -4.89
CA ALA A 65 0.45 -13.95 -5.00
C ALA A 65 1.86 -14.01 -4.37
N GLY A 66 2.70 -13.02 -4.63
CA GLY A 66 4.02 -12.87 -4.03
C GLY A 66 3.97 -12.77 -2.50
N ASN A 67 3.06 -11.96 -1.97
CA ASN A 67 2.83 -11.86 -0.52
C ASN A 67 2.45 -13.21 0.10
N TYR A 68 1.50 -13.91 -0.51
CA TYR A 68 1.02 -15.20 0.00
C TYR A 68 2.09 -16.29 -0.08
N ILE A 69 2.70 -16.45 -1.26
CA ILE A 69 3.75 -17.45 -1.51
C ILE A 69 5.00 -17.12 -0.69
N GLY A 70 5.37 -15.86 -0.58
CA GLY A 70 6.49 -15.40 0.25
C GLY A 70 6.31 -15.75 1.73
N GLY A 71 5.11 -15.54 2.27
CA GLY A 71 4.78 -15.95 3.64
C GLY A 71 4.86 -17.47 3.84
N TRP A 72 4.29 -18.22 2.90
CA TRP A 72 4.32 -19.68 2.96
C TRP A 72 5.77 -20.23 2.85
N LEU A 73 6.57 -19.72 1.92
CA LEU A 73 7.97 -20.11 1.76
C LEU A 73 8.82 -19.71 2.98
N PHE A 74 8.57 -18.54 3.57
CA PHE A 74 9.24 -18.11 4.78
C PHE A 74 9.03 -19.08 5.94
N ASP A 75 7.80 -19.59 6.08
CA ASP A 75 7.41 -20.49 7.17
C ASP A 75 7.85 -21.95 6.94
N HIS A 76 7.89 -22.45 5.67
CA HIS A 76 8.06 -23.87 5.36
C HIS A 76 9.37 -24.20 4.64
N TRP A 77 10.08 -23.22 4.09
CA TRP A 77 11.34 -23.44 3.38
C TRP A 77 12.53 -22.85 4.12
N SER A 78 12.85 -21.57 3.89
CA SER A 78 13.94 -20.85 4.56
C SER A 78 13.69 -19.36 4.45
N SER A 79 13.78 -18.64 5.56
CA SER A 79 13.63 -17.20 5.60
C SER A 79 14.63 -16.49 4.68
N TYR A 80 15.89 -16.92 4.68
CA TYR A 80 16.95 -16.34 3.85
C TYR A 80 16.77 -16.64 2.36
N ARG A 81 16.46 -17.89 1.98
CA ARG A 81 16.27 -18.25 0.56
C ARG A 81 15.02 -17.58 -0.01
N THR A 82 13.98 -17.44 0.79
CA THR A 82 12.77 -16.70 0.39
C THR A 82 13.08 -15.21 0.17
N ALA A 83 13.92 -14.60 1.03
CA ALA A 83 14.38 -13.23 0.83
C ALA A 83 15.18 -13.08 -0.48
N LEU A 84 16.09 -14.02 -0.78
CA LEU A 84 16.83 -14.04 -2.05
C LEU A 84 15.91 -14.18 -3.26
N LEU A 85 14.91 -15.07 -3.19
CA LEU A 85 13.92 -15.22 -4.26
C LEU A 85 13.18 -13.90 -4.51
N GLY A 86 12.72 -13.23 -3.45
CA GLY A 86 12.00 -11.95 -3.56
C GLY A 86 12.84 -10.88 -4.25
N VAL A 87 14.06 -10.63 -3.75
CA VAL A 87 14.94 -9.60 -4.36
C VAL A 87 15.40 -9.96 -5.77
N THR A 88 15.55 -11.24 -6.09
CA THR A 88 15.90 -11.67 -7.44
C THR A 88 14.75 -11.43 -8.42
N CYS A 89 13.51 -11.81 -8.02
CA CYS A 89 12.30 -11.59 -8.81
C CYS A 89 11.97 -10.10 -8.99
N SER A 90 12.36 -9.23 -8.07
CA SER A 90 12.15 -7.79 -8.24
C SER A 90 13.30 -7.11 -9.01
N THR A 91 14.55 -7.51 -8.80
CA THR A 91 15.71 -6.83 -9.36
C THR A 91 15.94 -7.16 -10.84
N ILE A 92 15.89 -8.43 -11.22
CA ILE A 92 16.18 -8.86 -12.61
C ILE A 92 15.25 -8.19 -13.61
N PRO A 93 13.90 -8.17 -13.42
CA PRO A 93 13.01 -7.53 -14.38
C PRO A 93 13.29 -6.03 -14.56
N ILE A 94 13.58 -5.30 -13.49
CA ILE A 94 13.88 -3.86 -13.57
C ILE A 94 15.18 -3.59 -14.33
N ILE A 95 16.20 -4.42 -14.15
CA ILE A 95 17.44 -4.34 -14.95
C ILE A 95 17.14 -4.64 -16.43
N LEU A 96 16.33 -5.64 -16.73
CA LEU A 96 15.95 -5.97 -18.10
C LEU A 96 15.15 -4.85 -18.77
N LEU A 97 14.34 -4.09 -18.01
CA LEU A 97 13.62 -2.93 -18.53
C LEU A 97 14.55 -1.81 -19.03
N ILE A 98 15.80 -1.75 -18.60
CA ILE A 98 16.78 -0.80 -19.18
C ILE A 98 16.99 -1.09 -20.67
N LEU A 99 16.93 -2.36 -21.07
CA LEU A 99 17.21 -2.82 -22.43
C LEU A 99 15.94 -3.08 -23.24
N ILE A 100 14.91 -3.65 -22.58
CA ILE A 100 13.69 -4.16 -23.23
C ILE A 100 12.48 -3.59 -22.51
N HIS A 101 12.11 -2.34 -22.83
CA HIS A 101 10.98 -1.63 -22.21
C HIS A 101 9.79 -1.39 -23.14
N GLY A 102 9.80 -1.99 -24.35
CA GLY A 102 8.69 -1.91 -25.31
C GLY A 102 7.50 -2.80 -24.93
N TRP A 103 6.39 -2.62 -25.63
CA TRP A 103 5.20 -3.47 -25.50
C TRP A 103 5.43 -4.83 -26.23
N PRO A 104 5.01 -5.99 -25.67
CA PRO A 104 4.36 -6.18 -24.36
C PRO A 104 5.35 -6.45 -23.20
N TRP A 105 6.66 -6.45 -23.45
CA TRP A 105 7.69 -6.87 -22.48
C TRP A 105 7.65 -6.03 -21.20
N TYR A 106 7.35 -4.74 -21.30
CA TYR A 106 7.16 -3.89 -20.14
C TYR A 106 6.15 -4.49 -19.15
N ALA A 107 4.96 -4.86 -19.65
CA ALA A 107 3.91 -5.44 -18.79
C ALA A 107 4.34 -6.75 -18.14
N VAL A 108 4.97 -7.65 -18.92
CA VAL A 108 5.45 -8.95 -18.41
C VAL A 108 6.50 -8.76 -17.31
N LEU A 109 7.50 -7.92 -17.55
CA LEU A 109 8.57 -7.67 -16.59
C LEU A 109 8.06 -6.98 -15.33
N MET A 110 7.09 -6.06 -15.46
CA MET A 110 6.45 -5.40 -14.30
C MET A 110 5.62 -6.37 -13.45
N VAL A 111 4.93 -7.33 -14.05
CA VAL A 111 4.21 -8.38 -13.33
C VAL A 111 5.19 -9.25 -12.53
N ILE A 112 6.32 -9.65 -13.11
CA ILE A 112 7.34 -10.44 -12.41
C ILE A 112 8.00 -9.62 -11.29
N ASN A 113 8.31 -8.35 -11.54
CA ASN A 113 8.84 -7.43 -10.52
C ASN A 113 7.88 -7.33 -9.32
N SER A 114 6.59 -7.12 -9.58
CA SER A 114 5.58 -6.96 -8.54
C SER A 114 5.34 -8.23 -7.71
N PHE A 115 5.50 -9.40 -8.31
CA PHE A 115 5.54 -10.67 -7.58
C PHE A 115 6.70 -10.69 -6.57
N GLY A 116 7.91 -10.28 -7.00
CA GLY A 116 9.07 -10.11 -6.13
C GLY A 116 8.84 -9.10 -5.01
N ASP A 117 8.22 -7.95 -5.32
CA ASP A 117 7.88 -6.92 -4.32
C ASP A 117 6.92 -7.43 -3.25
N GLY A 118 5.94 -8.25 -3.64
CA GLY A 118 5.05 -8.93 -2.68
C GLY A 118 5.84 -9.81 -1.72
N ILE A 119 6.77 -10.62 -2.22
CA ILE A 119 7.66 -11.43 -1.37
C ILE A 119 8.48 -10.52 -0.45
N ASN A 120 9.12 -9.48 -0.98
CA ASN A 120 9.97 -8.56 -0.22
C ASN A 120 9.19 -7.87 0.91
N MET A 121 7.96 -7.42 0.66
CA MET A 121 7.09 -6.80 1.67
C MET A 121 6.79 -7.78 2.81
N THR A 122 6.48 -9.03 2.50
CA THR A 122 6.25 -10.09 3.50
C THR A 122 7.51 -10.37 4.30
N ILE A 123 8.68 -10.46 3.64
CA ILE A 123 9.98 -10.70 4.27
C ILE A 123 10.33 -9.57 5.24
N VAL A 124 10.22 -8.31 4.84
CA VAL A 124 10.47 -7.15 5.71
C VAL A 124 9.62 -7.23 6.97
N ASN A 125 8.33 -7.52 6.83
CA ASN A 125 7.42 -7.65 7.97
C ASN A 125 7.78 -8.85 8.86
N SER A 126 8.12 -10.00 8.26
CA SER A 126 8.48 -11.23 8.99
C SER A 126 9.80 -11.08 9.76
N TYR A 127 10.82 -10.48 9.16
CA TYR A 127 12.05 -10.15 9.88
C TYR A 127 11.81 -9.08 10.94
N GLY A 128 10.88 -8.15 10.72
CA GLY A 128 10.45 -7.16 11.71
C GLY A 128 9.94 -7.81 13.00
N THR A 129 9.20 -8.92 12.91
CA THR A 129 8.72 -9.66 14.09
C THR A 129 9.84 -10.31 14.90
N ALA A 130 11.00 -10.57 14.28
CA ALA A 130 12.15 -11.21 14.90
C ALA A 130 13.15 -10.23 15.54
N VAL A 131 12.90 -8.93 15.50
CA VAL A 131 13.71 -7.91 16.18
C VAL A 131 13.48 -7.99 17.68
N ALA A 132 14.49 -8.46 18.43
CA ALA A 132 14.33 -8.81 19.84
C ALA A 132 14.40 -7.61 20.81
N ASN A 133 15.12 -6.53 20.46
CA ASN A 133 15.50 -5.49 21.43
C ASN A 133 14.52 -4.31 21.52
N HIS A 134 13.37 -4.38 20.83
CA HIS A 134 12.39 -3.32 20.77
C HIS A 134 10.96 -3.87 20.84
N PRO A 135 10.01 -3.13 21.45
CA PRO A 135 8.60 -3.51 21.38
C PRO A 135 8.10 -3.59 19.92
N ALA A 136 7.25 -4.57 19.62
CA ALA A 136 6.74 -4.77 18.25
C ALA A 136 6.13 -3.48 17.64
N ARG A 137 5.39 -2.72 18.45
CA ARG A 137 4.81 -1.43 18.03
C ARG A 137 5.88 -0.44 17.54
N PHE A 138 7.00 -0.35 18.25
CA PHE A 138 8.12 0.53 17.84
C PHE A 138 8.75 0.06 16.53
N VAL A 139 9.00 -1.26 16.40
CA VAL A 139 9.59 -1.87 15.20
C VAL A 139 8.71 -1.57 13.96
N PHE A 140 7.42 -1.86 14.04
CA PHE A 140 6.52 -1.65 12.90
C PHE A 140 6.29 -0.17 12.58
N ASN A 141 6.25 0.71 13.58
CA ASN A 141 6.21 2.15 13.33
C ASN A 141 7.48 2.63 12.60
N TYR A 142 8.64 2.11 12.95
CA TYR A 142 9.89 2.47 12.31
C TYR A 142 9.99 1.95 10.87
N ILE A 143 9.53 0.72 10.62
CA ILE A 143 9.40 0.13 9.27
C ILE A 143 8.43 0.95 8.42
N TYR A 144 7.28 1.34 8.98
CA TYR A 144 6.28 2.17 8.31
C TYR A 144 6.81 3.58 7.98
N MET A 145 7.56 4.18 8.88
CA MET A 145 8.22 5.45 8.60
C MET A 145 9.22 5.32 7.44
N ALA A 146 10.05 4.28 7.44
CA ALA A 146 10.99 4.00 6.36
C ALA A 146 10.27 3.74 5.02
N PHE A 147 9.13 3.03 5.05
CA PHE A 147 8.24 2.85 3.91
C PHE A 147 7.81 4.19 3.30
N ASN A 148 7.24 5.10 4.12
CA ASN A 148 6.76 6.39 3.64
C ASN A 148 7.89 7.28 3.11
N VAL A 149 9.05 7.30 3.76
CA VAL A 149 10.25 7.99 3.25
C VAL A 149 10.63 7.43 1.87
N GLY A 150 10.61 6.10 1.72
CA GLY A 150 10.87 5.45 0.43
C GLY A 150 9.88 5.87 -0.66
N VAL A 151 8.58 5.90 -0.34
CA VAL A 151 7.54 6.37 -1.28
C VAL A 151 7.78 7.81 -1.69
N VAL A 152 8.04 8.72 -0.75
CA VAL A 152 8.33 10.14 -1.04
C VAL A 152 9.55 10.28 -1.94
N LEU A 153 10.65 9.58 -1.63
CA LEU A 153 11.86 9.61 -2.46
C LEU A 153 11.62 9.07 -3.87
N GLY A 154 10.92 7.94 -3.98
CA GLY A 154 10.63 7.30 -5.27
C GLY A 154 9.74 8.18 -6.16
N THR A 155 8.64 8.71 -5.62
CA THR A 155 7.73 9.57 -6.37
C THR A 155 8.38 10.89 -6.79
N LEU A 156 9.22 11.50 -5.92
CA LEU A 156 9.97 12.68 -6.27
C LEU A 156 10.97 12.40 -7.41
N LEU A 157 11.73 11.32 -7.29
CA LEU A 157 12.73 10.94 -8.29
C LEU A 157 12.07 10.64 -9.65
N VAL A 158 10.99 9.86 -9.69
CA VAL A 158 10.32 9.56 -10.97
C VAL A 158 9.76 10.82 -11.64
N GLY A 159 9.24 11.78 -10.86
CA GLY A 159 8.75 13.05 -11.38
C GLY A 159 9.82 13.87 -12.08
N VAL A 160 11.05 13.85 -11.56
CA VAL A 160 12.19 14.58 -12.13
C VAL A 160 12.85 13.81 -13.28
N LEU A 161 12.96 12.48 -13.16
CA LEU A 161 13.72 11.67 -14.12
C LEU A 161 12.92 11.28 -15.37
N LEU A 162 11.61 11.04 -15.24
CA LEU A 162 10.79 10.60 -16.37
C LEU A 162 10.77 11.58 -17.55
N PRO A 163 10.69 12.91 -17.35
CA PRO A 163 10.78 13.87 -18.47
C PRO A 163 12.14 13.88 -19.18
N ILE A 164 13.21 13.42 -18.50
CA ILE A 164 14.56 13.33 -19.08
C ILE A 164 14.69 12.06 -19.91
N SER A 165 14.46 10.90 -19.30
CA SER A 165 14.54 9.60 -19.97
C SER A 165 13.92 8.49 -19.12
N VAL A 166 13.10 7.65 -19.77
CA VAL A 166 12.57 6.44 -19.11
C VAL A 166 13.67 5.44 -18.77
N VAL A 167 14.71 5.35 -19.59
CA VAL A 167 15.87 4.49 -19.32
C VAL A 167 16.60 4.93 -18.06
N LEU A 168 16.68 6.23 -17.81
CA LEU A 168 17.25 6.78 -16.58
C LEU A 168 16.39 6.42 -15.36
N VAL A 169 15.06 6.44 -15.50
CA VAL A 169 14.14 5.97 -14.45
C VAL A 169 14.40 4.52 -14.08
N PHE A 170 14.47 3.61 -15.08
CA PHE A 170 14.76 2.19 -14.83
C PHE A 170 16.17 1.98 -14.27
N SER A 171 17.16 2.75 -14.69
CA SER A 171 18.53 2.66 -14.18
C SER A 171 18.60 3.04 -12.70
N VAL A 172 17.95 4.12 -12.30
CA VAL A 172 17.92 4.55 -10.89
C VAL A 172 17.11 3.57 -10.04
N ALA A 173 15.95 3.11 -10.52
CA ALA A 173 15.17 2.07 -9.84
C ALA A 173 15.99 0.78 -9.66
N SER A 174 16.73 0.36 -10.71
CA SER A 174 17.65 -0.78 -10.66
C SER A 174 18.71 -0.62 -9.58
N ALA A 175 19.26 0.59 -9.40
CA ALA A 175 20.25 0.84 -8.34
C ALA A 175 19.68 0.63 -6.93
N PHE A 176 18.43 1.03 -6.68
CA PHE A 176 17.75 0.75 -5.40
C PHE A 176 17.52 -0.75 -5.18
N TYR A 177 17.02 -1.46 -6.20
CA TYR A 177 16.81 -2.92 -6.10
C TYR A 177 18.14 -3.69 -6.00
N LEU A 178 19.20 -3.27 -6.67
CA LEU A 178 20.55 -3.82 -6.49
C LEU A 178 21.06 -3.57 -5.07
N GLY A 179 20.87 -2.36 -4.55
CA GLY A 179 21.21 -2.03 -3.16
C GLY A 179 20.46 -2.93 -2.17
N LEU A 180 19.16 -3.17 -2.39
CA LEU A 180 18.34 -4.09 -1.61
C LEU A 180 18.89 -5.52 -1.71
N THR A 181 19.21 -5.99 -2.92
CA THR A 181 19.77 -7.34 -3.15
C THR A 181 21.09 -7.53 -2.41
N LEU A 182 22.02 -6.58 -2.55
CA LEU A 182 23.31 -6.63 -1.83
C LEU A 182 23.09 -6.64 -0.30
N MET A 183 22.18 -5.79 0.18
CA MET A 183 21.87 -5.74 1.59
C MET A 183 21.29 -7.09 2.09
N VAL A 184 20.37 -7.71 1.38
CA VAL A 184 19.78 -9.02 1.72
C VAL A 184 20.88 -10.09 1.75
N LEU A 185 21.78 -10.12 0.77
CA LEU A 185 22.90 -11.06 0.71
C LEU A 185 23.78 -11.00 1.97
N PHE A 186 24.08 -9.80 2.46
CA PHE A 186 25.02 -9.63 3.56
C PHE A 186 24.37 -9.59 4.95
N THR A 187 23.11 -9.15 5.07
CA THR A 187 22.51 -8.86 6.38
C THR A 187 21.36 -9.80 6.76
N PHE A 188 20.64 -10.38 5.79
CA PHE A 188 19.49 -11.25 6.04
C PHE A 188 19.85 -12.75 6.10
N ASN A 189 21.12 -13.11 6.03
CA ASN A 189 21.58 -14.49 6.22
C ASN A 189 21.46 -14.90 7.71
N ILE A 190 20.21 -14.91 8.19
CA ILE A 190 19.80 -15.27 9.55
C ILE A 190 18.50 -16.07 9.40
N GLU A 191 18.54 -17.33 9.87
CA GLU A 191 17.31 -18.14 9.91
C GLU A 191 16.40 -17.63 11.02
N VAL A 192 15.21 -17.16 10.64
CA VAL A 192 14.16 -16.72 11.55
C VAL A 192 13.13 -17.83 11.68
N LYS A 193 12.99 -18.38 12.88
CA LYS A 193 11.93 -19.35 13.16
C LYS A 193 10.58 -18.63 13.22
N SER A 194 9.63 -19.08 12.41
CA SER A 194 8.29 -18.47 12.36
C SER A 194 7.57 -18.59 13.70
N ILE A 195 7.02 -17.47 14.16
CA ILE A 195 6.12 -17.42 15.33
C ILE A 195 4.75 -18.02 15.00
N GLY A 196 4.46 -18.27 13.72
CA GLY A 196 3.19 -18.83 13.24
C GLY A 196 2.85 -20.20 13.83
N GLN A 197 3.86 -21.04 14.09
CA GLN A 197 3.64 -22.35 14.71
C GLN A 197 3.20 -22.26 16.19
N GLN A 198 3.52 -21.19 16.91
CA GLN A 198 3.06 -21.00 18.28
C GLN A 198 1.63 -20.45 18.37
N ARG A 199 1.18 -19.65 17.39
CA ARG A 199 -0.19 -19.08 17.35
C ARG A 199 -1.25 -20.10 16.97
N SER A 200 -0.96 -21.12 16.17
CA SER A 200 -1.94 -22.13 15.76
C SER A 200 -2.45 -22.98 16.95
N LYS A 201 -1.69 -23.07 18.04
CA LYS A 201 -2.10 -23.81 19.26
C LYS A 201 -2.99 -22.99 20.22
N LEU A 202 -3.01 -21.66 20.09
CA LEU A 202 -3.80 -20.76 20.95
C LEU A 202 -5.11 -20.27 20.32
N GLY A 203 -5.37 -20.56 19.05
CA GLY A 203 -6.40 -19.91 18.23
C GLY A 203 -7.76 -20.59 18.14
N ARG A 204 -8.11 -21.55 18.98
CA ARG A 204 -9.42 -22.25 18.87
C ARG A 204 -10.36 -21.99 20.06
N GLN A 205 -10.45 -20.73 20.51
CA GLN A 205 -11.46 -20.36 21.50
C GLN A 205 -12.20 -19.11 21.06
N SER A 206 -13.50 -19.25 21.04
CA SER A 206 -14.59 -18.26 20.93
C SER A 206 -15.30 -18.21 19.58
N LYS A 207 -16.28 -19.12 19.44
CA LYS A 207 -17.45 -18.93 18.57
C LYS A 207 -18.42 -17.89 19.18
N GLY A 208 -17.94 -16.73 19.55
CA GLY A 208 -18.78 -15.55 19.83
C GLY A 208 -19.17 -14.94 18.51
N ARG A 209 -20.39 -15.20 18.01
CA ARG A 209 -20.97 -14.47 16.89
C ARG A 209 -21.05 -13.00 17.31
N SER A 210 -20.10 -12.18 16.87
CA SER A 210 -20.08 -10.76 17.19
C SER A 210 -21.39 -10.12 16.71
N LYS A 211 -22.09 -9.42 17.59
CA LYS A 211 -23.30 -8.62 17.28
C LYS A 211 -23.05 -7.59 16.16
N PHE A 212 -21.79 -7.32 15.86
CA PHE A 212 -21.33 -6.29 14.92
C PHE A 212 -20.85 -6.82 13.58
N ILE A 213 -20.95 -8.14 13.30
CA ILE A 213 -20.44 -8.73 12.04
C ILE A 213 -20.97 -8.01 10.79
N ALA A 214 -22.28 -7.69 10.77
CA ALA A 214 -22.89 -6.98 9.65
C ALA A 214 -22.30 -5.57 9.47
N LEU A 215 -22.02 -4.86 10.57
CA LEU A 215 -21.36 -3.54 10.51
C LEU A 215 -19.93 -3.66 10.00
N VAL A 216 -19.17 -4.65 10.49
CA VAL A 216 -17.79 -4.89 10.02
C VAL A 216 -17.77 -5.18 8.52
N PHE A 217 -18.72 -5.99 8.02
CA PHE A 217 -18.80 -6.26 6.59
C PHE A 217 -19.11 -4.99 5.77
N LEU A 218 -20.02 -4.13 6.24
CA LEU A 218 -20.30 -2.85 5.60
C LEU A 218 -19.08 -1.91 5.61
N ILE A 219 -18.32 -1.89 6.71
CA ILE A 219 -17.05 -1.15 6.78
C ILE A 219 -16.05 -1.70 5.75
N LEU A 220 -15.90 -3.02 5.62
CA LEU A 220 -15.00 -3.63 4.65
C LEU A 220 -15.39 -3.30 3.20
N VAL A 221 -16.70 -3.29 2.88
CA VAL A 221 -17.19 -2.85 1.56
C VAL A 221 -16.85 -1.38 1.33
N ASN A 222 -17.05 -0.50 2.31
CA ASN A 222 -16.69 0.91 2.20
C ASN A 222 -15.16 1.10 2.05
N VAL A 223 -14.34 0.34 2.76
CA VAL A 223 -12.87 0.33 2.59
C VAL A 223 -12.48 -0.06 1.16
N MET A 224 -13.15 -1.06 0.58
CA MET A 224 -12.90 -1.43 -0.82
C MET A 224 -13.20 -0.26 -1.77
N THR A 225 -14.34 0.44 -1.60
CA THR A 225 -14.69 1.59 -2.44
C THR A 225 -13.72 2.75 -2.29
N ILE A 226 -13.24 3.03 -1.08
CA ILE A 226 -12.19 4.02 -0.82
C ILE A 226 -10.91 3.67 -1.60
N HIS A 227 -10.49 2.41 -1.60
CA HIS A 227 -9.25 2.02 -2.26
C HIS A 227 -9.40 1.88 -3.79
N ILE A 228 -10.61 1.62 -4.31
CA ILE A 228 -10.92 1.82 -5.74
C ILE A 228 -10.65 3.28 -6.11
N SER A 229 -11.20 4.22 -5.35
CA SER A 229 -11.05 5.66 -5.61
C SER A 229 -9.61 6.14 -5.44
N TYR A 230 -8.93 5.73 -4.37
CA TYR A 230 -7.54 6.10 -4.08
C TYR A 230 -6.58 5.67 -5.20
N SER A 231 -6.77 4.45 -5.73
CA SER A 231 -5.93 3.94 -6.80
C SER A 231 -6.10 4.66 -8.14
N LEU A 232 -7.17 5.46 -8.33
CA LEU A 232 -7.32 6.34 -9.49
C LEU A 232 -6.30 7.49 -9.44
N TRP A 233 -6.03 8.05 -8.25
CA TRP A 233 -4.95 9.01 -8.06
C TRP A 233 -3.59 8.39 -8.36
N GLU A 234 -3.37 7.14 -8.00
CA GLU A 234 -2.12 6.42 -8.28
C GLU A 234 -1.93 6.09 -9.77
N SER A 235 -3.02 6.04 -10.55
CA SER A 235 -2.99 5.54 -11.93
C SER A 235 -3.43 6.58 -12.96
N VAL A 236 -4.73 6.83 -13.10
CA VAL A 236 -5.27 7.61 -14.23
C VAL A 236 -5.06 9.11 -14.09
N MET A 237 -4.89 9.64 -12.88
CA MET A 237 -4.73 11.08 -12.64
C MET A 237 -3.44 11.65 -13.24
N ALA A 238 -2.35 10.89 -13.28
CA ALA A 238 -1.12 11.28 -13.95
C ALA A 238 -1.36 11.60 -15.44
N VAL A 239 -2.16 10.77 -16.11
CA VAL A 239 -2.53 10.94 -17.51
C VAL A 239 -3.50 12.11 -17.67
N HIS A 240 -4.50 12.22 -16.79
CA HIS A 240 -5.49 13.32 -16.83
C HIS A 240 -4.82 14.69 -16.71
N MET A 241 -4.00 14.90 -15.69
CA MET A 241 -3.29 16.16 -15.49
C MET A 241 -2.36 16.51 -16.64
N THR A 242 -1.62 15.52 -17.19
CA THR A 242 -0.74 15.76 -18.34
C THR A 242 -1.51 16.05 -19.63
N ASN A 243 -2.71 15.50 -19.83
CA ASN A 243 -3.59 15.87 -20.93
C ASN A 243 -4.08 17.31 -20.86
N MET A 244 -4.17 17.87 -19.64
CA MET A 244 -4.52 19.27 -19.38
C MET A 244 -3.30 20.22 -19.45
N GLY A 245 -2.12 19.72 -19.85
CA GLY A 245 -0.89 20.50 -19.96
C GLY A 245 -0.13 20.69 -18.65
N ILE A 246 -0.56 20.03 -17.56
CA ILE A 246 0.14 20.06 -16.27
C ILE A 246 1.31 19.08 -16.35
N PRO A 247 2.55 19.51 -16.08
CA PRO A 247 3.71 18.65 -16.23
C PRO A 247 3.71 17.52 -15.19
N PHE A 248 4.21 16.34 -15.58
CA PHE A 248 4.21 15.14 -14.75
C PHE A 248 4.92 15.33 -13.38
N TYR A 249 5.97 16.17 -13.31
CA TYR A 249 6.63 16.46 -12.04
C TYR A 249 5.69 17.12 -11.02
N ALA A 250 4.73 17.96 -11.47
CA ALA A 250 3.76 18.58 -10.59
C ALA A 250 2.82 17.54 -9.96
N TYR A 251 2.37 16.54 -10.75
CA TYR A 251 1.65 15.39 -10.22
C TYR A 251 2.49 14.61 -9.19
N SER A 252 3.76 14.34 -9.47
CA SER A 252 4.63 13.63 -8.52
C SER A 252 4.85 14.39 -7.21
N LEU A 253 4.90 15.74 -7.27
CA LEU A 253 5.00 16.59 -6.08
C LEU A 253 3.76 16.50 -5.17
N LEU A 254 2.57 16.20 -5.72
CA LEU A 254 1.38 15.96 -4.90
C LEU A 254 1.58 14.80 -3.94
N TRP A 255 2.20 13.70 -4.38
CA TRP A 255 2.52 12.57 -3.50
C TRP A 255 3.56 12.90 -2.42
N THR A 256 4.51 13.78 -2.73
CA THR A 256 5.43 14.32 -1.73
C THR A 256 4.68 15.18 -0.71
N LEU A 257 3.74 16.01 -1.17
CA LEU A 257 2.86 16.80 -0.32
C LEU A 257 1.97 15.94 0.57
N ASN A 258 1.39 14.87 0.02
CA ASN A 258 0.62 13.89 0.78
C ASN A 258 1.44 13.33 1.96
N GLY A 259 2.65 12.83 1.69
CA GLY A 259 3.52 12.31 2.73
C GLY A 259 3.84 13.34 3.84
N ILE A 260 4.11 14.58 3.47
CA ILE A 260 4.37 15.69 4.41
C ILE A 260 3.13 15.95 5.28
N ILE A 261 1.95 16.04 4.66
CA ILE A 261 0.69 16.30 5.38
C ILE A 261 0.39 15.16 6.36
N ILE A 262 0.60 13.90 5.97
CA ILE A 262 0.40 12.74 6.85
C ILE A 262 1.38 12.79 8.03
N ILE A 263 2.66 13.05 7.78
CA ILE A 263 3.69 13.11 8.83
C ILE A 263 3.37 14.18 9.87
N ILE A 264 2.92 15.35 9.44
CA ILE A 264 2.56 16.48 10.33
C ILE A 264 1.17 16.28 10.93
N GLY A 265 0.22 15.77 10.15
CA GLY A 265 -1.19 15.63 10.52
C GLY A 265 -1.44 14.49 11.50
N GLN A 266 -0.74 13.36 11.38
CA GLN A 266 -0.98 12.20 12.24
C GLN A 266 -0.78 12.47 13.75
N PRO A 267 0.25 13.18 14.20
CA PRO A 267 0.36 13.61 15.60
C PRO A 267 -0.79 14.53 16.05
N LEU A 268 -1.32 15.40 15.17
CA LEU A 268 -2.44 16.27 15.47
C LEU A 268 -3.73 15.44 15.65
N VAL A 269 -3.98 14.50 14.76
CA VAL A 269 -5.11 13.55 14.85
C VAL A 269 -5.03 12.75 16.15
N ASN A 270 -3.84 12.29 16.54
CA ASN A 270 -3.64 11.57 17.80
C ASN A 270 -3.95 12.44 19.04
N LYS A 271 -3.68 13.76 18.97
CA LYS A 271 -4.05 14.72 20.04
C LYS A 271 -5.56 14.98 20.10
N LEU A 272 -6.26 14.96 18.96
CA LEU A 272 -7.70 15.14 18.87
C LEU A 272 -8.49 13.87 19.23
N SER A 273 -7.87 12.70 19.06
CA SER A 273 -8.50 11.39 19.28
C SER A 273 -9.16 11.20 20.66
N PRO A 274 -8.66 11.72 21.79
CA PRO A 274 -9.33 11.61 23.09
C PRO A 274 -10.67 12.37 23.17
N TYR A 275 -10.86 13.39 22.33
CA TYR A 275 -12.04 14.26 22.33
C TYR A 275 -13.13 13.80 21.37
N MET A 276 -12.86 12.79 20.55
CA MET A 276 -13.77 12.31 19.51
C MET A 276 -13.88 10.78 19.52
N ARG A 277 -15.10 10.25 19.35
CA ARG A 277 -15.28 8.79 19.17
C ARG A 277 -14.59 8.35 17.89
N LEU A 278 -13.90 7.21 17.94
CA LEU A 278 -13.15 6.65 16.79
C LEU A 278 -14.04 6.50 15.55
N SER A 279 -15.29 6.02 15.72
CA SER A 279 -16.24 5.91 14.60
C SER A 279 -16.59 7.25 13.97
N THR A 280 -16.79 8.30 14.77
CA THR A 280 -17.08 9.66 14.28
C THR A 280 -15.91 10.24 13.52
N GLN A 281 -14.69 10.08 14.06
CA GLN A 281 -13.44 10.51 13.40
C GLN A 281 -13.28 9.87 12.01
N ILE A 282 -13.49 8.54 11.93
CA ILE A 282 -13.36 7.77 10.69
C ILE A 282 -14.44 8.20 9.69
N VAL A 283 -15.70 8.29 10.11
CA VAL A 283 -16.80 8.71 9.23
C VAL A 283 -16.56 10.11 8.66
N LEU A 284 -16.15 11.07 9.49
CA LEU A 284 -15.80 12.42 9.04
C LEU A 284 -14.62 12.40 8.08
N GLY A 285 -13.56 11.62 8.36
CA GLY A 285 -12.43 11.45 7.47
C GLY A 285 -12.83 10.90 6.11
N ILE A 286 -13.70 9.89 6.07
CA ILE A 286 -14.21 9.30 4.81
C ILE A 286 -15.09 10.30 4.05
N LEU A 287 -15.91 11.10 4.74
CA LEU A 287 -16.71 12.16 4.11
C LEU A 287 -15.82 13.21 3.44
N ILE A 288 -14.78 13.67 4.15
CA ILE A 288 -13.80 14.62 3.61
C ILE A 288 -13.06 13.99 2.41
N PHE A 289 -12.62 12.74 2.53
CA PHE A 289 -11.96 12.00 1.45
C PHE A 289 -12.90 11.86 0.23
N ALA A 290 -14.16 11.49 0.43
CA ALA A 290 -15.10 11.35 -0.66
C ALA A 290 -15.43 12.70 -1.32
N SER A 291 -15.53 13.80 -0.53
CA SER A 291 -15.80 15.13 -1.07
C SER A 291 -14.72 15.63 -2.04
N SER A 292 -13.46 15.17 -1.90
CA SER A 292 -12.43 15.51 -2.87
C SER A 292 -12.79 15.02 -4.28
N PHE A 293 -13.32 13.81 -4.44
CA PHE A 293 -13.75 13.30 -5.74
C PHE A 293 -14.92 14.08 -6.34
N PHE A 294 -15.76 14.71 -5.51
CA PHE A 294 -16.79 15.63 -5.99
C PHE A 294 -16.16 16.95 -6.47
N PHE A 295 -15.24 17.54 -5.72
CA PHE A 295 -14.56 18.76 -6.15
C PHE A 295 -13.66 18.55 -7.36
N LEU A 296 -13.08 17.37 -7.50
CA LEU A 296 -12.24 16.98 -8.63
C LEU A 296 -12.98 17.09 -10.00
N ILE A 297 -14.33 16.98 -10.00
CA ILE A 297 -15.16 17.19 -11.20
C ILE A 297 -14.94 18.59 -11.81
N PHE A 298 -14.64 19.58 -10.97
CA PHE A 298 -14.51 20.98 -11.33
C PHE A 298 -13.06 21.44 -11.43
N ALA A 299 -12.09 20.55 -11.20
CA ALA A 299 -10.68 20.90 -11.23
C ALA A 299 -10.14 21.00 -12.66
N HIS A 300 -9.60 22.18 -13.01
CA HIS A 300 -9.11 22.48 -14.36
C HIS A 300 -7.67 23.01 -14.39
N ASN A 301 -7.10 23.32 -13.24
CA ASN A 301 -5.73 23.85 -13.15
C ASN A 301 -4.97 23.25 -11.96
N LEU A 302 -3.65 23.43 -11.94
CA LEU A 302 -2.78 22.85 -10.92
C LEU A 302 -3.19 23.23 -9.49
N VAL A 303 -3.62 24.47 -9.26
CA VAL A 303 -3.97 24.95 -7.90
C VAL A 303 -5.19 24.20 -7.39
N GLU A 304 -6.21 23.99 -8.24
CA GLU A 304 -7.41 23.23 -7.91
C GLU A 304 -7.08 21.77 -7.60
N PHE A 305 -6.19 21.13 -8.37
CA PHE A 305 -5.70 19.76 -8.06
C PHE A 305 -4.92 19.71 -6.74
N VAL A 306 -4.10 20.72 -6.43
CA VAL A 306 -3.39 20.80 -5.15
C VAL A 306 -4.37 20.92 -3.99
N VAL A 307 -5.36 21.81 -4.08
CA VAL A 307 -6.39 21.99 -3.04
C VAL A 307 -7.17 20.70 -2.83
N ASP A 308 -7.61 20.08 -3.93
CA ASP A 308 -8.34 18.80 -3.90
C ASP A 308 -7.52 17.70 -3.23
N PHE A 309 -6.25 17.57 -3.61
CA PHE A 309 -5.36 16.57 -3.04
C PHE A 309 -5.06 16.78 -1.56
N VAL A 310 -5.02 18.03 -1.11
CA VAL A 310 -4.94 18.39 0.33
C VAL A 310 -6.21 17.93 1.06
N ILE A 311 -7.39 18.18 0.51
CA ILE A 311 -8.68 17.72 1.08
C ILE A 311 -8.67 16.19 1.18
N LEU A 312 -8.28 15.50 0.11
CA LEU A 312 -8.15 14.04 0.08
C LEU A 312 -7.23 13.56 1.21
N THR A 313 -6.03 14.15 1.32
CA THR A 313 -5.02 13.75 2.31
C THR A 313 -5.45 14.01 3.75
N ILE A 314 -6.20 15.08 4.01
CA ILE A 314 -6.80 15.33 5.33
C ILE A 314 -7.80 14.22 5.67
N GLY A 315 -8.67 13.85 4.73
CA GLY A 315 -9.61 12.75 4.90
C GLY A 315 -8.92 11.41 5.14
N GLU A 316 -7.86 11.12 4.39
CA GLU A 316 -7.00 9.94 4.55
C GLU A 316 -6.38 9.90 5.96
N THR A 317 -5.74 10.98 6.39
CA THR A 317 -5.06 11.08 7.69
C THR A 317 -6.02 10.86 8.86
N LEU A 318 -7.26 11.35 8.76
CA LEU A 318 -8.30 11.17 9.77
C LEU A 318 -8.84 9.75 9.84
N SER A 319 -8.95 9.05 8.70
CA SER A 319 -9.70 7.79 8.61
C SER A 319 -8.83 6.54 8.53
N PHE A 320 -7.80 6.50 7.66
CA PHE A 320 -7.13 5.25 7.30
C PHE A 320 -6.41 4.57 8.47
N ALA A 321 -5.70 5.33 9.28
CA ALA A 321 -5.02 4.78 10.46
C ALA A 321 -5.99 4.24 11.53
N GLY A 322 -7.21 4.78 11.59
CA GLY A 322 -8.25 4.38 12.55
C GLY A 322 -9.05 3.13 12.13
N LEU A 323 -9.18 2.85 10.83
CA LEU A 323 -10.00 1.76 10.30
C LEU A 323 -9.64 0.37 10.86
N PRO A 324 -8.36 -0.07 10.86
CA PRO A 324 -7.98 -1.34 11.47
C PRO A 324 -8.31 -1.42 12.96
N ALA A 325 -8.10 -0.32 13.69
CA ALA A 325 -8.39 -0.23 15.11
C ALA A 325 -9.90 -0.34 15.37
N TRP A 326 -10.73 0.33 14.56
CA TRP A 326 -12.18 0.25 14.68
C TRP A 326 -12.72 -1.15 14.40
N ILE A 327 -12.25 -1.82 13.36
CA ILE A 327 -12.59 -3.22 13.07
C ILE A 327 -12.22 -4.11 14.27
N THR A 328 -11.01 -3.96 14.83
CA THR A 328 -10.57 -4.73 16.00
C THR A 328 -11.45 -4.46 17.23
N GLN A 329 -11.85 -3.21 17.44
CA GLN A 329 -12.75 -2.84 18.55
C GLN A 329 -14.13 -3.50 18.42
N LEU A 330 -14.65 -3.65 17.20
CA LEU A 330 -15.95 -4.29 16.93
C LEU A 330 -15.89 -5.82 16.99
N THR A 331 -14.77 -6.44 16.61
CA THR A 331 -14.63 -7.90 16.50
C THR A 331 -13.98 -8.56 17.71
N GLY A 332 -13.32 -7.76 18.54
CA GLY A 332 -12.53 -8.21 19.68
C GLY A 332 -11.15 -8.73 19.26
N THR A 333 -10.22 -8.76 20.21
CA THR A 333 -8.82 -9.15 19.99
C THR A 333 -8.64 -10.61 19.58
N ALA A 334 -9.55 -11.49 20.00
CA ALA A 334 -9.51 -12.92 19.68
C ALA A 334 -9.64 -13.21 18.16
N ASN A 335 -10.40 -12.38 17.44
CA ASN A 335 -10.64 -12.52 16.00
C ASN A 335 -9.90 -11.47 15.17
N ALA A 336 -9.07 -10.62 15.79
CA ALA A 336 -8.40 -9.50 15.13
C ALA A 336 -7.60 -9.94 13.91
N GLY A 337 -6.86 -11.06 13.98
CA GLY A 337 -6.06 -11.56 12.85
C GLY A 337 -6.89 -11.90 11.62
N HIS A 338 -8.04 -12.54 11.79
CA HIS A 338 -8.95 -12.88 10.69
C HIS A 338 -9.51 -11.63 9.99
N TYR A 339 -10.03 -10.69 10.77
CA TYR A 339 -10.64 -9.48 10.21
C TYR A 339 -9.62 -8.48 9.67
N GLN A 340 -8.40 -8.43 10.24
CA GLN A 340 -7.28 -7.66 9.65
C GLN A 340 -6.82 -8.28 8.33
N GLY A 341 -6.83 -9.60 8.22
CA GLY A 341 -6.59 -10.29 6.95
C GLY A 341 -7.62 -9.91 5.89
N LEU A 342 -8.93 -9.94 6.24
CA LEU A 342 -10.00 -9.49 5.33
C LEU A 342 -9.86 -8.01 4.96
N TYR A 343 -9.51 -7.14 5.91
CA TYR A 343 -9.23 -5.73 5.66
C TYR A 343 -8.13 -5.54 4.59
N ASN A 344 -7.00 -6.24 4.72
CA ASN A 344 -5.92 -6.16 3.75
C ASN A 344 -6.32 -6.74 2.37
N ILE A 345 -7.14 -7.79 2.34
CA ILE A 345 -7.68 -8.35 1.09
C ILE A 345 -8.55 -7.31 0.36
N VAL A 346 -9.48 -6.66 1.05
CA VAL A 346 -10.36 -5.68 0.39
C VAL A 346 -9.62 -4.44 -0.07
N ILE A 347 -8.57 -4.01 0.63
CA ILE A 347 -7.64 -2.97 0.17
C ILE A 347 -6.99 -3.39 -1.16
N SER A 348 -6.41 -4.58 -1.19
CA SER A 348 -5.73 -5.09 -2.38
C SER A 348 -6.68 -5.25 -3.56
N VAL A 349 -7.89 -5.75 -3.32
CA VAL A 349 -8.94 -5.89 -4.33
C VAL A 349 -9.37 -4.52 -4.85
N GLY A 350 -9.60 -3.54 -3.97
CA GLY A 350 -9.95 -2.17 -4.36
C GLY A 350 -8.89 -1.52 -5.25
N ARG A 351 -7.62 -1.61 -4.84
CA ARG A 351 -6.48 -1.09 -5.62
C ARG A 351 -6.28 -1.80 -6.96
N ALA A 352 -6.60 -3.08 -7.03
CA ALA A 352 -6.51 -3.86 -8.26
C ALA A 352 -7.63 -3.50 -9.27
N ILE A 353 -8.86 -3.29 -8.78
CA ILE A 353 -10.03 -2.99 -9.62
C ILE A 353 -10.01 -1.52 -10.09
N GLY A 354 -9.55 -0.58 -9.24
CA GLY A 354 -9.67 0.84 -9.50
C GLY A 354 -9.11 1.32 -10.84
N PRO A 355 -7.86 1.00 -11.22
CA PRO A 355 -7.30 1.42 -12.51
C PRO A 355 -8.05 0.85 -13.72
N LEU A 356 -8.52 -0.40 -13.63
CA LEU A 356 -9.33 -1.01 -14.67
C LEU A 356 -10.70 -0.34 -14.80
N TYR A 357 -11.37 -0.13 -13.66
CA TYR A 357 -12.65 0.60 -13.61
C TYR A 357 -12.50 2.02 -14.16
N GLY A 358 -11.44 2.75 -13.72
CA GLY A 358 -11.16 4.09 -14.19
C GLY A 358 -10.89 4.14 -15.69
N GLY A 359 -10.04 3.25 -16.21
CA GLY A 359 -9.75 3.16 -17.63
C GLY A 359 -11.00 2.91 -18.47
N TYR A 360 -11.84 1.96 -18.05
CA TYR A 360 -13.08 1.62 -18.74
C TYR A 360 -14.08 2.78 -18.78
N ILE A 361 -14.31 3.45 -17.64
CA ILE A 361 -15.26 4.59 -17.58
C ILE A 361 -14.75 5.75 -18.45
N ILE A 362 -13.44 6.05 -18.42
CA ILE A 362 -12.88 7.15 -19.21
C ILE A 362 -12.99 6.88 -20.71
N GLU A 363 -12.78 5.64 -21.16
CA GLU A 363 -12.85 5.27 -22.59
C GLU A 363 -14.27 5.30 -23.15
N HIS A 364 -15.28 5.00 -22.33
CA HIS A 364 -16.70 4.97 -22.77
C HIS A 364 -17.49 6.21 -22.37
N GLY A 365 -16.90 7.07 -21.53
CA GLY A 365 -17.48 8.30 -21.03
C GLY A 365 -16.41 9.38 -20.86
N ASN A 366 -16.28 9.92 -19.66
CA ASN A 366 -15.30 10.97 -19.36
C ASN A 366 -14.81 10.92 -17.90
N TYR A 367 -13.81 11.76 -17.58
CA TYR A 367 -13.26 11.87 -16.23
C TYR A 367 -14.29 12.34 -15.20
N GLN A 368 -15.21 13.23 -15.58
CA GLN A 368 -16.23 13.76 -14.66
C GLN A 368 -17.20 12.67 -14.24
N GLU A 369 -17.64 11.82 -15.17
CA GLU A 369 -18.47 10.64 -14.87
C GLU A 369 -17.73 9.66 -13.94
N LEU A 370 -16.43 9.44 -14.16
CA LEU A 370 -15.62 8.62 -13.29
C LEU A 370 -15.61 9.19 -11.86
N PHE A 371 -15.27 10.48 -11.70
CA PHE A 371 -15.16 11.10 -10.37
C PHE A 371 -16.51 11.11 -9.64
N PHE A 372 -17.61 11.42 -10.36
CA PHE A 372 -18.95 11.36 -9.81
C PHE A 372 -19.34 9.94 -9.38
N SER A 373 -19.03 8.94 -10.20
CA SER A 373 -19.38 7.54 -9.90
C SER A 373 -18.68 7.02 -8.64
N VAL A 374 -17.38 7.30 -8.47
CA VAL A 374 -16.65 6.86 -7.27
C VAL A 374 -17.03 7.65 -6.02
N PHE A 375 -17.35 8.96 -6.18
CA PHE A 375 -17.95 9.75 -5.10
C PHE A 375 -19.24 9.12 -4.61
N MET A 376 -20.18 8.83 -5.52
CA MET A 376 -21.45 8.19 -5.20
C MET A 376 -21.26 6.81 -4.57
N LEU A 377 -20.32 6.01 -5.08
CA LEU A 377 -20.03 4.69 -4.56
C LEU A 377 -19.57 4.75 -3.08
N MET A 378 -18.70 5.71 -2.76
CA MET A 378 -18.23 5.92 -1.37
C MET A 378 -19.35 6.43 -0.46
N ILE A 379 -20.15 7.42 -0.91
CA ILE A 379 -21.24 7.97 -0.11
C ILE A 379 -22.32 6.93 0.15
N VAL A 380 -22.74 6.16 -0.84
CA VAL A 380 -23.76 5.12 -0.68
C VAL A 380 -23.29 4.05 0.31
N THR A 381 -22.06 3.57 0.18
CA THR A 381 -21.53 2.57 1.12
C THR A 381 -21.35 3.12 2.53
N LEU A 382 -20.95 4.40 2.66
CA LEU A 382 -20.85 5.08 3.95
C LEU A 382 -22.22 5.31 4.59
N MET A 383 -23.26 5.62 3.80
CA MET A 383 -24.65 5.72 4.30
C MET A 383 -25.11 4.40 4.93
N PHE A 384 -24.83 3.25 4.31
CA PHE A 384 -25.15 1.95 4.91
C PHE A 384 -24.44 1.72 6.25
N VAL A 385 -23.17 2.13 6.36
CA VAL A 385 -22.43 2.11 7.62
C VAL A 385 -23.11 3.00 8.67
N GLY A 386 -23.50 4.23 8.30
CA GLY A 386 -24.16 5.20 9.18
C GLY A 386 -25.52 4.71 9.67
N ILE A 387 -26.36 4.19 8.77
CA ILE A 387 -27.68 3.62 9.13
C ILE A 387 -27.50 2.46 10.14
N LYS A 388 -26.54 1.57 9.88
CA LYS A 388 -26.29 0.43 10.79
C LYS A 388 -25.79 0.88 12.15
N LEU A 389 -24.90 1.88 12.20
CA LEU A 389 -24.45 2.49 13.45
C LEU A 389 -25.60 3.10 14.24
N PHE A 390 -26.48 3.83 13.57
CA PHE A 390 -27.64 4.45 14.21
C PHE A 390 -28.57 3.39 14.83
N HIS A 391 -28.88 2.31 14.12
CA HIS A 391 -29.69 1.21 14.67
C HIS A 391 -29.04 0.52 15.88
N ILE A 392 -27.72 0.34 15.86
CA ILE A 392 -27.00 -0.24 17.01
C ILE A 392 -27.10 0.68 18.24
N HIS A 393 -26.93 1.99 18.06
CA HIS A 393 -27.06 2.94 19.19
C HIS A 393 -28.46 2.98 19.76
N GLN A 394 -29.52 2.91 18.93
CA GLN A 394 -30.91 2.82 19.42
C GLN A 394 -31.19 1.54 20.22
N GLN A 395 -30.58 0.40 19.83
CA GLN A 395 -30.72 -0.87 20.55
C GLN A 395 -29.96 -0.90 21.88
N GLN A 396 -28.94 -0.06 22.05
CA GLN A 396 -28.19 0.06 23.30
C GLN A 396 -28.81 1.06 24.28
N ALA A 397 -29.65 1.97 23.80
CA ALA A 397 -30.35 2.97 24.59
C ALA A 397 -31.71 2.47 25.11
N ARG A 398 -32.21 1.34 24.62
CA ARG A 398 -33.34 0.57 25.10
C ARG A 398 -32.90 -0.56 26.03
#